data_a4dd49ceb5e397ee516a3f9b16573a69
#
_entry.id   a4dd49ceb5e397ee516a3f9b16573a69
#
_cell.length_a   1.000
_cell.length_b   1.000
_cell.length_c   1.000
_cell.angle_alpha   90.00
_cell.angle_beta   90.00
_cell.angle_gamma   90.00
#
_symmetry.space_group_name_H-M   'P 1'
#
loop_
_entity.id
_entity.type
_entity.pdbx_description
1 polymer ?
#
loop_
_entity_poly.entity_id
_entity_poly.type
_entity_poly.pdbx_seq_one_letter_code
_entity_poly.pdbx_strand_id
1 'polypeptide(L)'
;MAKITGGQVVAKALKAEGVDTVFTLTGGHIMPLMDGCVSEGMKVIDVRHEQAAAHAADAYARLTGKLGVALVTAGPGVTDALTGVASAFFANTPMMLIGGRHLTGEDLKGGLQEMDHPKLFESITRWSTTVWSTGRLAEYIATGARHAFS
;
A
#
# COMPACT_ATOMS: atom_id res chain seq x y z
N MET A 1 20.19 -6.76 -19.47
CA MET A 1 19.14 -5.90 -18.92
C MET A 1 19.30 -5.86 -17.40
N ALA A 2 19.29 -4.69 -16.77
CA ALA A 2 19.30 -4.59 -15.30
C ALA A 2 18.04 -5.24 -14.74
N LYS A 3 18.18 -6.07 -13.71
CA LYS A 3 17.04 -6.69 -13.02
C LYS A 3 16.35 -5.59 -12.20
N ILE A 4 15.06 -5.39 -12.41
CA ILE A 4 14.20 -4.51 -11.62
C ILE A 4 13.53 -5.33 -10.51
N THR A 5 13.47 -4.78 -9.30
CA THR A 5 12.77 -5.44 -8.18
C THR A 5 11.26 -5.19 -8.23
N GLY A 6 10.46 -6.05 -7.58
CA GLY A 6 9.02 -5.83 -7.45
C GLY A 6 8.68 -4.49 -6.79
N GLY A 7 9.45 -4.08 -5.78
CA GLY A 7 9.30 -2.78 -5.14
C GLY A 7 9.49 -1.60 -6.11
N GLN A 8 10.51 -1.66 -6.97
CA GLN A 8 10.73 -0.66 -8.02
C GLN A 8 9.60 -0.64 -9.06
N VAL A 9 9.03 -1.81 -9.40
CA VAL A 9 7.87 -1.87 -10.30
C VAL A 9 6.67 -1.16 -9.69
N VAL A 10 6.36 -1.43 -8.42
CA VAL A 10 5.26 -0.77 -7.71
C VAL A 10 5.49 0.74 -7.61
N ALA A 11 6.69 1.18 -7.24
CA ALA A 11 7.03 2.60 -7.13
C ALA A 11 6.84 3.32 -8.47
N LYS A 12 7.31 2.74 -9.58
CA LYS A 12 7.09 3.31 -10.93
C LYS A 12 5.60 3.38 -11.30
N ALA A 13 4.83 2.35 -10.95
CA ALA A 13 3.39 2.35 -11.19
C ALA A 13 2.68 3.43 -10.37
N LEU A 14 3.00 3.58 -9.08
CA LEU A 14 2.47 4.67 -8.25
C LEU A 14 2.81 6.04 -8.82
N LYS A 15 4.05 6.23 -9.28
CA LYS A 15 4.48 7.47 -9.93
C LYS A 15 3.66 7.77 -11.19
N ALA A 16 3.38 6.75 -12.00
CA ALA A 16 2.55 6.89 -13.21
C ALA A 16 1.09 7.26 -12.89
N GLU A 17 0.57 6.84 -11.72
CA GLU A 17 -0.75 7.25 -11.20
C GLU A 17 -0.73 8.64 -10.51
N GLY A 18 0.38 9.38 -10.60
CA GLY A 18 0.51 10.74 -10.09
C GLY A 18 0.84 10.82 -8.59
N VAL A 19 1.21 9.71 -7.95
CA VAL A 19 1.63 9.69 -6.54
C VAL A 19 3.00 10.34 -6.39
N ASP A 20 3.09 11.34 -5.53
CA ASP A 20 4.35 12.04 -5.21
C ASP A 20 4.76 11.92 -3.74
N THR A 21 3.84 11.47 -2.90
CA THR A 21 4.05 11.33 -1.45
C THR A 21 3.44 10.02 -0.96
N VAL A 22 4.16 9.29 -0.12
CA VAL A 22 3.69 8.08 0.55
C VAL A 22 3.90 8.20 2.05
N PHE A 23 3.00 7.63 2.83
CA PHE A 23 3.03 7.63 4.29
C PHE A 23 3.29 6.22 4.80
N THR A 24 4.20 6.03 5.74
CA THR A 24 4.64 4.69 6.11
C THR A 24 5.15 4.61 7.55
N LEU A 25 5.07 3.42 8.13
CA LEU A 25 5.97 2.96 9.17
C LEU A 25 6.76 1.79 8.60
N THR A 26 8.10 1.90 8.66
CA THR A 26 8.98 0.93 8.01
C THR A 26 8.82 -0.48 8.59
N GLY A 27 8.99 -1.47 7.73
CA GLY A 27 9.02 -2.89 8.10
C GLY A 27 9.60 -3.73 6.97
N GLY A 28 10.14 -4.90 7.30
CA GLY A 28 10.92 -5.73 6.38
C GLY A 28 10.23 -6.03 5.04
N HIS A 29 8.91 -6.26 5.08
CA HIS A 29 8.15 -6.66 3.89
C HIS A 29 7.94 -5.54 2.85
N ILE A 30 8.14 -4.27 3.23
CA ILE A 30 7.94 -3.11 2.35
C ILE A 30 9.21 -2.33 2.03
N MET A 31 10.36 -2.67 2.64
CA MET A 31 11.63 -1.96 2.39
C MET A 31 11.99 -1.84 0.89
N PRO A 32 11.85 -2.88 0.05
CA PRO A 32 12.15 -2.74 -1.38
C PRO A 32 11.24 -1.74 -2.10
N LEU A 33 9.99 -1.56 -1.62
CA LEU A 33 9.07 -0.57 -2.16
C LEU A 33 9.44 0.84 -1.70
N MET A 34 9.79 1.01 -0.43
CA MET A 34 10.26 2.31 0.09
C MET A 34 11.50 2.79 -0.66
N ASP A 35 12.49 1.92 -0.86
CA ASP A 35 13.68 2.20 -1.67
C ASP A 35 13.32 2.61 -3.11
N GLY A 36 12.37 1.89 -3.71
CA GLY A 36 11.81 2.23 -5.01
C GLY A 36 11.17 3.62 -5.03
N CYS A 37 10.37 3.97 -4.01
CA CYS A 37 9.75 5.30 -3.89
C CYS A 37 10.77 6.42 -3.81
N VAL A 38 11.82 6.24 -3.00
CA VAL A 38 12.93 7.21 -2.91
C VAL A 38 13.65 7.35 -4.26
N SER A 39 13.92 6.24 -4.93
CA SER A 39 14.58 6.22 -6.24
C SER A 39 13.77 6.93 -7.33
N GLU A 40 12.43 6.89 -7.25
CA GLU A 40 11.52 7.60 -8.17
C GLU A 40 11.28 9.07 -7.73
N GLY A 41 11.96 9.55 -6.70
CA GLY A 41 11.83 10.92 -6.19
C GLY A 41 10.51 11.22 -5.50
N MET A 42 9.84 10.20 -4.97
CA MET A 42 8.66 10.40 -4.13
C MET A 42 9.07 10.77 -2.71
N LYS A 43 8.26 11.59 -2.05
CA LYS A 43 8.42 11.94 -0.65
C LYS A 43 7.92 10.79 0.21
N VAL A 44 8.80 10.23 1.04
CA VAL A 44 8.45 9.18 2.01
C VAL A 44 8.33 9.82 3.39
N ILE A 45 7.14 9.81 3.96
CA ILE A 45 6.83 10.36 5.28
C ILE A 45 6.74 9.21 6.27
N ASP A 46 7.73 9.11 7.14
CA ASP A 46 7.78 8.13 8.23
C ASP A 46 6.93 8.59 9.42
N VAL A 47 6.14 7.68 9.97
CA VAL A 47 5.27 7.90 11.14
C VAL A 47 5.66 6.95 12.28
N ARG A 48 4.96 7.01 13.41
CA ARG A 48 5.24 6.15 14.58
C ARG A 48 4.14 5.15 14.89
N HIS A 49 3.12 5.08 14.01
CA HIS A 49 2.03 4.10 14.07
C HIS A 49 1.36 4.03 12.70
N GLU A 50 1.00 2.85 12.22
CA GLU A 50 0.45 2.65 10.87
C GLU A 50 -0.93 3.30 10.71
N GLN A 51 -1.71 3.39 11.77
CA GLN A 51 -2.95 4.16 11.77
C GLN A 51 -2.69 5.63 11.40
N ALA A 52 -1.58 6.21 11.89
CA ALA A 52 -1.20 7.57 11.52
C ALA A 52 -0.83 7.68 10.03
N ALA A 53 -0.17 6.66 9.46
CA ALA A 53 0.11 6.62 8.03
C ALA A 53 -1.19 6.62 7.21
N ALA A 54 -2.15 5.78 7.58
CA ALA A 54 -3.44 5.69 6.90
C ALA A 54 -4.26 6.99 7.03
N HIS A 55 -4.34 7.59 8.22
CA HIS A 55 -5.01 8.90 8.38
C HIS A 55 -4.30 10.04 7.64
N ALA A 56 -2.97 10.02 7.58
CA ALA A 56 -2.21 11.02 6.82
C ALA A 56 -2.47 10.88 5.31
N ALA A 57 -2.54 9.65 4.78
CA ALA A 57 -2.90 9.38 3.39
C ALA A 57 -4.34 9.85 3.09
N ASP A 58 -5.30 9.55 3.97
CA ASP A 58 -6.68 10.04 3.88
C ASP A 58 -6.74 11.57 3.82
N ALA A 59 -6.10 12.24 4.80
CA ALA A 59 -6.07 13.70 4.85
C ALA A 59 -5.39 14.33 3.62
N TYR A 60 -4.27 13.73 3.17
CA TYR A 60 -3.56 14.17 1.98
C TYR A 60 -4.45 14.09 0.73
N ALA A 61 -5.16 12.99 0.54
CA ALA A 61 -6.06 12.83 -0.60
C ALA A 61 -7.20 13.88 -0.59
N ARG A 62 -7.82 14.14 0.57
CA ARG A 62 -8.86 15.15 0.73
C ARG A 62 -8.38 16.55 0.39
N LEU A 63 -7.16 16.90 0.81
CA LEU A 63 -6.61 18.24 0.62
C LEU A 63 -6.08 18.48 -0.80
N THR A 64 -5.59 17.43 -1.47
CA THR A 64 -4.91 17.57 -2.75
C THR A 64 -5.71 17.08 -3.95
N GLY A 65 -6.75 16.28 -3.73
CA GLY A 65 -7.47 15.57 -4.79
C GLY A 65 -6.67 14.44 -5.45
N LYS A 66 -5.49 14.12 -4.94
CA LYS A 66 -4.64 13.03 -5.44
C LYS A 66 -4.93 11.72 -4.70
N LEU A 67 -4.42 10.60 -5.24
CA LEU A 67 -4.44 9.33 -4.54
C LEU A 67 -3.58 9.40 -3.27
N GLY A 68 -4.18 9.18 -2.11
CA GLY A 68 -3.48 9.04 -0.83
C GLY A 68 -2.93 7.61 -0.70
N VAL A 69 -1.65 7.46 -0.41
CA VAL A 69 -1.01 6.13 -0.35
C VAL A 69 -0.35 5.91 1.00
N ALA A 70 -0.78 4.83 1.69
CA ALA A 70 -0.11 4.33 2.90
C ALA A 70 0.57 3.00 2.61
N LEU A 71 1.82 2.87 3.07
CA LEU A 71 2.63 1.64 2.96
C LEU A 71 2.86 1.08 4.35
N VAL A 72 2.53 -0.19 4.57
CA VAL A 72 2.64 -0.83 5.88
C VAL A 72 3.20 -2.26 5.77
N THR A 73 3.88 -2.72 6.81
CA THR A 73 4.37 -4.10 6.85
C THR A 73 3.22 -5.10 7.01
N ALA A 74 3.51 -6.38 6.80
CA ALA A 74 2.53 -7.47 6.94
C ALA A 74 1.98 -7.60 8.38
N GLY A 75 0.87 -8.29 8.53
CA GLY A 75 0.28 -8.64 9.82
C GLY A 75 -0.11 -7.42 10.65
N PRO A 76 0.55 -7.16 11.80
CA PRO A 76 0.17 -6.05 12.69
C PRO A 76 0.22 -4.69 12.00
N GLY A 77 1.15 -4.44 11.08
CA GLY A 77 1.17 -3.17 10.33
C GLY A 77 -0.10 -2.95 9.50
N VAL A 78 -0.60 -4.02 8.88
CA VAL A 78 -1.87 -3.95 8.12
C VAL A 78 -3.06 -3.79 9.06
N THR A 79 -3.12 -4.53 10.19
CA THR A 79 -4.24 -4.41 11.14
C THR A 79 -4.26 -3.06 11.85
N ASP A 80 -3.12 -2.49 12.18
CA ASP A 80 -3.02 -1.16 12.79
C ASP A 80 -3.50 -0.03 11.86
N ALA A 81 -3.39 -0.21 10.53
CA ALA A 81 -3.87 0.76 9.55
C ALA A 81 -5.40 0.71 9.32
N LEU A 82 -6.09 -0.33 9.78
CA LEU A 82 -7.50 -0.63 9.47
C LEU A 82 -8.43 0.55 9.81
N THR A 83 -8.27 1.18 10.96
CA THR A 83 -9.10 2.32 11.38
C THR A 83 -9.00 3.51 10.41
N GLY A 84 -7.79 3.80 9.93
CA GLY A 84 -7.59 4.88 8.96
C GLY A 84 -8.21 4.58 7.60
N VAL A 85 -8.14 3.31 7.15
CA VAL A 85 -8.80 2.85 5.92
C VAL A 85 -10.32 2.95 6.04
N ALA A 86 -10.89 2.51 7.17
CA ALA A 86 -12.33 2.65 7.43
C ALA A 86 -12.77 4.13 7.40
N SER A 87 -12.00 5.03 7.99
CA SER A 87 -12.25 6.47 7.94
C SER A 87 -12.30 6.99 6.50
N ALA A 88 -11.32 6.64 5.68
CA ALA A 88 -11.25 7.03 4.26
C ALA A 88 -12.43 6.47 3.45
N PHE A 89 -12.81 5.19 3.70
CA PHE A 89 -13.92 4.54 3.03
C PHE A 89 -15.26 5.28 3.28
N PHE A 90 -15.60 5.54 4.54
CA PHE A 90 -16.83 6.26 4.88
C PHE A 90 -16.84 7.72 4.42
N ALA A 91 -15.67 8.31 4.23
CA ALA A 91 -15.53 9.65 3.68
C ALA A 91 -15.46 9.70 2.15
N ASN A 92 -15.51 8.54 1.47
CA ASN A 92 -15.32 8.41 0.02
C ASN A 92 -14.01 9.08 -0.47
N THR A 93 -12.94 8.92 0.29
CA THR A 93 -11.63 9.48 -0.04
C THR A 93 -10.84 8.51 -0.91
N PRO A 94 -10.22 8.96 -2.01
CA PRO A 94 -9.38 8.11 -2.85
C PRO A 94 -8.08 7.75 -2.13
N MET A 95 -8.07 6.59 -1.49
CA MET A 95 -6.95 6.08 -0.71
C MET A 95 -6.59 4.66 -1.11
N MET A 96 -5.30 4.37 -1.13
CA MET A 96 -4.74 3.02 -1.33
C MET A 96 -3.86 2.65 -0.14
N LEU A 97 -4.16 1.51 0.50
CA LEU A 97 -3.28 0.85 1.46
C LEU A 97 -2.50 -0.26 0.73
N ILE A 98 -1.19 -0.24 0.83
CA ILE A 98 -0.32 -1.31 0.33
C ILE A 98 0.31 -2.00 1.52
N GLY A 99 -0.14 -3.22 1.79
CA GLY A 99 0.42 -4.09 2.82
C GLY A 99 1.50 -5.01 2.25
N GLY A 100 2.60 -5.17 2.97
CA GLY A 100 3.58 -6.20 2.67
C GLY A 100 3.03 -7.60 2.93
N ARG A 101 3.77 -8.62 2.49
CA ARG A 101 3.51 -10.02 2.85
C ARG A 101 4.81 -10.84 2.80
N HIS A 102 4.77 -12.02 3.41
CA HIS A 102 5.83 -13.00 3.33
C HIS A 102 6.04 -13.53 1.89
N LEU A 103 7.10 -14.31 1.67
CA LEU A 103 7.47 -14.82 0.35
C LEU A 103 6.36 -15.71 -0.25
N THR A 104 6.14 -15.54 -1.55
CA THR A 104 5.25 -16.42 -2.32
C THR A 104 5.75 -17.87 -2.23
N GLY A 105 4.86 -18.80 -1.93
CA GLY A 105 5.20 -20.21 -1.71
C GLY A 105 5.47 -20.60 -0.26
N GLU A 106 5.43 -19.64 0.67
CA GLU A 106 5.48 -19.88 2.12
C GLU A 106 4.10 -19.80 2.78
N ASP A 107 3.07 -19.71 1.98
CA ASP A 107 1.69 -19.66 2.46
C ASP A 107 1.33 -20.90 3.27
N LEU A 108 0.64 -20.69 4.39
CA LEU A 108 0.23 -21.72 5.35
C LEU A 108 1.39 -22.50 6.01
N LYS A 109 2.58 -21.89 6.01
CA LYS A 109 3.78 -22.46 6.66
C LYS A 109 4.18 -21.68 7.92
N GLY A 110 3.35 -20.76 8.39
CA GLY A 110 3.67 -19.91 9.55
C GLY A 110 4.73 -18.86 9.24
N GLY A 111 4.67 -18.28 8.04
CA GLY A 111 5.55 -17.18 7.63
C GLY A 111 5.45 -15.99 8.58
N LEU A 112 6.51 -15.18 8.66
CA LEU A 112 6.52 -14.01 9.53
C LEU A 112 5.34 -13.08 9.20
N GLN A 113 4.48 -12.83 10.20
CA GLN A 113 3.32 -11.93 10.07
C GLN A 113 2.32 -12.38 9.00
N GLU A 114 2.25 -13.68 8.74
CA GLU A 114 1.30 -14.26 7.79
C GLU A 114 -0.14 -14.02 8.25
N MET A 115 -0.97 -13.50 7.33
CA MET A 115 -2.38 -13.22 7.57
C MET A 115 -3.12 -13.05 6.24
N ASP A 116 -4.40 -13.39 6.22
CA ASP A 116 -5.30 -13.07 5.08
C ASP A 116 -5.75 -11.61 5.18
N HIS A 117 -4.89 -10.70 4.75
CA HIS A 117 -5.15 -9.26 4.82
C HIS A 117 -6.39 -8.83 4.01
N PRO A 118 -6.60 -9.27 2.75
CA PRO A 118 -7.75 -8.83 1.96
C PRO A 118 -9.08 -9.05 2.66
N LYS A 119 -9.23 -10.18 3.34
CA LYS A 119 -10.47 -10.52 4.04
C LYS A 119 -10.83 -9.55 5.18
N LEU A 120 -9.82 -8.95 5.82
CA LEU A 120 -10.06 -7.95 6.87
C LEU A 120 -10.66 -6.66 6.32
N PHE A 121 -10.45 -6.35 5.06
CA PHE A 121 -10.83 -5.09 4.44
C PHE A 121 -12.06 -5.18 3.55
N GLU A 122 -12.64 -6.35 3.33
CA GLU A 122 -13.79 -6.56 2.43
C GLU A 122 -14.97 -5.60 2.70
N SER A 123 -15.24 -5.31 3.98
CA SER A 123 -16.38 -4.47 4.38
C SER A 123 -16.09 -2.96 4.37
N ILE A 124 -14.83 -2.57 4.24
CA ILE A 124 -14.38 -1.17 4.37
C ILE A 124 -13.48 -0.73 3.21
N THR A 125 -13.53 -1.43 2.09
CA THR A 125 -12.86 -1.06 0.84
C THR A 125 -13.73 -1.38 -0.36
N ARG A 126 -13.52 -0.67 -1.46
CA ARG A 126 -14.16 -0.98 -2.75
C ARG A 126 -13.51 -2.17 -3.44
N TRP A 127 -12.25 -2.44 -3.13
CA TRP A 127 -11.46 -3.51 -3.69
C TRP A 127 -10.31 -3.87 -2.77
N SER A 128 -10.15 -5.14 -2.49
CA SER A 128 -9.07 -5.69 -1.67
C SER A 128 -8.59 -7.00 -2.26
N THR A 129 -7.28 -7.18 -2.40
CA THR A 129 -6.72 -8.37 -3.04
C THR A 129 -5.25 -8.59 -2.67
N THR A 130 -4.77 -9.81 -2.91
CA THR A 130 -3.34 -10.15 -2.87
C THR A 130 -2.80 -10.32 -4.30
N VAL A 131 -1.65 -9.73 -4.58
CA VAL A 131 -0.95 -9.89 -5.87
C VAL A 131 0.03 -11.05 -5.79
N TRP A 132 -0.25 -12.12 -6.50
CA TRP A 132 0.53 -13.36 -6.49
C TRP A 132 1.67 -13.41 -7.51
N SER A 133 1.71 -12.46 -8.43
CA SER A 133 2.69 -12.44 -9.51
C SER A 133 3.38 -11.08 -9.60
N THR A 134 4.70 -11.08 -9.49
CA THR A 134 5.51 -9.86 -9.65
C THR A 134 5.29 -9.19 -11.01
N GLY A 135 5.06 -9.96 -12.07
CA GLY A 135 4.78 -9.43 -13.41
C GLY A 135 3.47 -8.66 -13.54
N ARG A 136 2.56 -8.80 -12.57
CA ARG A 136 1.25 -8.12 -12.58
C ARG A 136 1.17 -6.95 -11.58
N LEU A 137 2.23 -6.65 -10.84
CA LEU A 137 2.21 -5.60 -9.81
C LEU A 137 1.74 -4.24 -10.36
N ALA A 138 2.26 -3.81 -11.50
CA ALA A 138 1.87 -2.52 -12.10
C ALA A 138 0.39 -2.50 -12.50
N GLU A 139 -0.14 -3.59 -13.06
CA GLU A 139 -1.56 -3.74 -13.40
C GLU A 139 -2.45 -3.58 -12.18
N TYR A 140 -2.06 -4.20 -11.05
CA TYR A 140 -2.85 -4.15 -9.81
C TYR A 140 -2.80 -2.75 -9.17
N ILE A 141 -1.68 -2.04 -9.25
CA ILE A 141 -1.60 -0.65 -8.78
C ILE A 141 -2.56 0.24 -9.59
N ALA A 142 -2.50 0.17 -10.93
CA ALA A 142 -3.40 0.93 -11.79
C ALA A 142 -4.88 0.58 -11.57
N THR A 143 -5.19 -0.70 -11.34
CA THR A 143 -6.55 -1.15 -11.02
C THR A 143 -7.01 -0.61 -9.67
N GLY A 144 -6.18 -0.69 -8.63
CA GLY A 144 -6.48 -0.14 -7.31
C GLY A 144 -6.70 1.37 -7.35
N ALA A 145 -5.89 2.11 -8.12
CA ALA A 145 -6.07 3.54 -8.30
C ALA A 145 -7.45 3.85 -8.93
N ARG A 146 -7.86 3.14 -9.99
CA ARG A 146 -9.20 3.31 -10.58
C ARG A 146 -10.32 3.03 -9.58
N HIS A 147 -10.22 1.97 -8.79
CA HIS A 147 -11.20 1.68 -7.74
C HIS A 147 -11.24 2.75 -6.64
N ALA A 148 -10.10 3.35 -6.30
CA ALA A 148 -10.06 4.40 -5.29
C ALA A 148 -10.79 5.67 -5.74
N PHE A 149 -10.82 5.96 -7.04
CA PHE A 149 -11.50 7.13 -7.62
C PHE A 149 -12.92 6.85 -8.14
N SER A 150 -13.45 5.62 -8.02
CA SER A 150 -14.77 5.25 -8.56
C SER A 150 -15.97 5.56 -7.60
#